data_01714cd4f3f81ebb9332602ade69d22f
#
_entry.id   01714cd4f3f81ebb9332602ade69d22f
#
_cell.length_a   1.000
_cell.length_b   1.000
_cell.length_c   1.000
_cell.angle_alpha   90.00
_cell.angle_beta   90.00
_cell.angle_gamma   90.00
#
_symmetry.space_group_name_H-M   'P 1'
#
loop_
_entity.id
_entity.type
_entity.pdbx_description
1 polymer ?
#
loop_
_entity_poly.entity_id
_entity_poly.type
_entity_poly.pdbx_seq_one_letter_code
_entity_poly.pdbx_strand_id
1 'polypeptide(L)'
;PILGGEVKTALNLVCFPESMDLNILGEILRGGAKKVAEAGGSLAGGHSIADTGVKYGLSVTGLVDPKKMYTNDSGKPGDKLILTKALGVGLICTANRVGEAAPEDMAGAIASMTTLNKNAAEISRKYTVHAATDVTGFSFLGHLHEMMGGKLSCIIDARMVPVLPGAEKAADDFLYTAAGQRNRNHTGPYVTFENVPFAMEEVLFDPQTSGGLLLSVQKEDAEG
;
A
#
# COMPACT_ATOMS: atom_id res chain seq x y z
N PRO A 1 -7.54 -1.66 6.87
CA PRO A 1 -7.90 -2.44 8.06
C PRO A 1 -7.07 -1.95 9.23
N ILE A 2 -7.69 -1.93 10.40
CA ILE A 2 -7.00 -1.59 11.65
C ILE A 2 -5.91 -2.62 11.86
N LEU A 3 -4.68 -2.17 11.94
CA LEU A 3 -3.52 -3.03 12.08
C LEU A 3 -3.61 -3.82 13.39
N GLY A 4 -3.46 -5.14 13.28
CA GLY A 4 -3.62 -6.07 14.42
C GLY A 4 -4.91 -6.91 14.39
N GLY A 5 -5.84 -6.68 13.45
CA GLY A 5 -7.05 -7.47 13.28
C GLY A 5 -6.82 -8.79 12.56
N GLU A 6 -7.64 -9.79 12.89
CA GLU A 6 -7.74 -11.08 12.17
C GLU A 6 -8.91 -11.05 11.20
N VAL A 7 -8.69 -11.41 9.95
CA VAL A 7 -9.76 -11.55 8.95
C VAL A 7 -10.64 -12.75 9.33
N LYS A 8 -11.96 -12.55 9.32
CA LYS A 8 -12.95 -13.63 9.59
C LYS A 8 -13.74 -13.95 8.33
N THR A 9 -14.35 -12.95 7.72
CA THR A 9 -15.16 -13.15 6.51
C THR A 9 -14.88 -12.05 5.48
N ALA A 10 -15.13 -12.37 4.22
CA ALA A 10 -15.13 -11.39 3.14
C ALA A 10 -16.33 -11.62 2.21
N LEU A 11 -16.81 -10.55 1.59
CA LEU A 11 -17.80 -10.56 0.54
C LEU A 11 -17.18 -10.00 -0.74
N ASN A 12 -17.43 -10.65 -1.88
CA ASN A 12 -17.08 -10.11 -3.18
C ASN A 12 -18.01 -8.96 -3.56
N LEU A 13 -17.44 -7.90 -4.10
CA LEU A 13 -18.16 -6.82 -4.77
C LEU A 13 -17.61 -6.74 -6.20
N VAL A 14 -18.46 -6.97 -7.20
CA VAL A 14 -18.01 -6.99 -8.59
C VAL A 14 -18.98 -6.24 -9.50
N CYS A 15 -18.41 -5.36 -10.33
CA CYS A 15 -19.09 -4.81 -11.50
C CYS A 15 -18.44 -5.46 -12.73
N PHE A 16 -19.26 -5.98 -13.66
CA PHE A 16 -18.75 -6.72 -14.80
C PHE A 16 -19.61 -6.50 -16.05
N PRO A 17 -19.01 -6.25 -17.24
CA PRO A 17 -19.75 -6.10 -18.47
C PRO A 17 -20.43 -7.39 -18.91
N GLU A 18 -21.71 -7.35 -19.26
CA GLU A 18 -22.46 -8.52 -19.73
C GLU A 18 -21.89 -9.12 -21.03
N SER A 19 -21.23 -8.29 -21.84
CA SER A 19 -20.60 -8.71 -23.11
C SER A 19 -19.23 -9.36 -22.93
N MET A 20 -18.65 -9.35 -21.74
CA MET A 20 -17.32 -9.89 -21.48
C MET A 20 -17.37 -11.37 -21.11
N ASP A 21 -16.35 -12.15 -21.49
CA ASP A 21 -16.24 -13.58 -21.18
C ASP A 21 -16.27 -13.82 -19.66
N LEU A 22 -17.24 -14.62 -19.21
CA LEU A 22 -17.43 -15.00 -17.81
C LEU A 22 -16.24 -15.82 -17.24
N ASN A 23 -15.39 -16.42 -18.08
CA ASN A 23 -14.18 -17.06 -17.61
C ASN A 23 -13.22 -16.04 -16.95
N ILE A 24 -13.15 -14.82 -17.48
CA ILE A 24 -12.38 -13.73 -16.89
C ILE A 24 -12.90 -13.40 -15.48
N LEU A 25 -14.23 -13.31 -15.32
CA LEU A 25 -14.85 -13.12 -14.02
C LEU A 25 -14.49 -14.26 -13.06
N GLY A 26 -14.53 -15.51 -13.54
CA GLY A 26 -14.15 -16.68 -12.75
C GLY A 26 -12.71 -16.62 -12.24
N GLU A 27 -11.76 -16.16 -13.06
CA GLU A 27 -10.36 -15.97 -12.64
C GLU A 27 -10.20 -14.88 -11.60
N ILE A 28 -10.89 -13.73 -11.75
CA ILE A 28 -10.89 -12.63 -10.77
C ILE A 28 -11.41 -13.12 -9.42
N LEU A 29 -12.56 -13.80 -9.41
CA LEU A 29 -13.16 -14.32 -8.18
C LEU A 29 -12.28 -15.39 -7.51
N ARG A 30 -11.63 -16.24 -8.31
CA ARG A 30 -10.68 -17.26 -7.81
C ARG A 30 -9.46 -16.60 -7.15
N GLY A 31 -8.92 -15.52 -7.75
CA GLY A 31 -7.82 -14.73 -7.18
C GLY A 31 -8.20 -14.14 -5.83
N GLY A 32 -9.36 -13.52 -5.71
CA GLY A 32 -9.88 -12.99 -4.45
C GLY A 32 -10.09 -14.06 -3.39
N ALA A 33 -10.75 -15.17 -3.75
CA ALA A 33 -10.97 -16.29 -2.83
C ALA A 33 -9.66 -16.87 -2.29
N LYS A 34 -8.64 -17.02 -3.16
CA LYS A 34 -7.31 -17.49 -2.74
C LYS A 34 -6.68 -16.54 -1.72
N LYS A 35 -6.77 -15.22 -1.91
CA LYS A 35 -6.20 -14.24 -0.97
C LYS A 35 -6.95 -14.17 0.34
N VAL A 36 -8.26 -14.31 0.35
CA VAL A 36 -9.07 -14.42 1.58
C VAL A 36 -8.67 -15.66 2.38
N ALA A 37 -8.53 -16.80 1.73
CA ALA A 37 -8.07 -18.04 2.39
C ALA A 37 -6.64 -17.94 2.93
N GLU A 38 -5.71 -17.32 2.17
CA GLU A 38 -4.33 -17.04 2.60
C GLU A 38 -4.29 -16.14 3.85
N ALA A 39 -5.21 -15.18 3.93
CA ALA A 39 -5.37 -14.32 5.11
C ALA A 39 -5.95 -15.08 6.33
N GLY A 40 -6.49 -16.28 6.14
CA GLY A 40 -7.15 -17.08 7.18
C GLY A 40 -8.64 -16.80 7.33
N GLY A 41 -9.25 -16.07 6.40
CA GLY A 41 -10.67 -15.77 6.38
C GLY A 41 -11.48 -16.72 5.49
N SER A 42 -12.79 -16.57 5.52
CA SER A 42 -13.74 -17.29 4.67
C SER A 42 -14.48 -16.34 3.75
N LEU A 43 -14.58 -16.69 2.46
CA LEU A 43 -15.43 -15.98 1.53
C LEU A 43 -16.88 -16.41 1.74
N ALA A 44 -17.73 -15.47 2.18
CA ALA A 44 -19.11 -15.76 2.60
C ALA A 44 -20.16 -15.41 1.55
N GLY A 45 -19.76 -14.97 0.35
CA GLY A 45 -20.66 -14.58 -0.72
C GLY A 45 -20.25 -13.25 -1.36
N GLY A 46 -21.22 -12.48 -1.82
CA GLY A 46 -20.98 -11.20 -2.43
C GLY A 46 -22.16 -10.69 -3.25
N HIS A 47 -21.88 -9.66 -4.05
CA HIS A 47 -22.86 -9.05 -4.96
C HIS A 47 -22.21 -8.71 -6.30
N SER A 48 -22.97 -8.90 -7.39
CA SER A 48 -22.54 -8.56 -8.74
C SER A 48 -23.51 -7.59 -9.39
N ILE A 49 -23.00 -6.65 -10.16
CA ILE A 49 -23.75 -5.62 -10.88
C ILE A 49 -23.24 -5.59 -12.32
N ALA A 50 -24.18 -5.48 -13.30
CA ALA A 50 -23.81 -5.18 -14.68
C ALA A 50 -23.28 -3.74 -14.77
N ASP A 51 -22.14 -3.55 -15.45
CA ASP A 51 -21.51 -2.24 -15.64
C ASP A 51 -20.74 -2.25 -16.99
N THR A 52 -20.33 -1.08 -17.45
CA THR A 52 -19.53 -0.91 -18.66
C THR A 52 -18.05 -1.26 -18.47
N GLY A 53 -17.58 -1.33 -17.24
CA GLY A 53 -16.19 -1.64 -16.91
C GLY A 53 -16.07 -2.59 -15.73
N VAL A 54 -14.97 -3.36 -15.71
CA VAL A 54 -14.68 -4.29 -14.61
C VAL A 54 -14.26 -3.50 -13.38
N LYS A 55 -14.97 -3.72 -12.26
CA LYS A 55 -14.57 -3.26 -10.93
C LYS A 55 -14.68 -4.44 -9.97
N TYR A 56 -13.65 -4.67 -9.19
CA TYR A 56 -13.62 -5.76 -8.23
C TYR A 56 -13.07 -5.28 -6.89
N GLY A 57 -13.66 -5.75 -5.81
CA GLY A 57 -13.21 -5.48 -4.47
C GLY A 57 -13.76 -6.49 -3.47
N LEU A 58 -13.26 -6.40 -2.24
CA LEU A 58 -13.69 -7.21 -1.13
C LEU A 58 -14.19 -6.32 0.01
N SER A 59 -15.37 -6.63 0.55
CA SER A 59 -15.78 -6.12 1.86
C SER A 59 -15.32 -7.11 2.92
N VAL A 60 -14.32 -6.72 3.70
CA VAL A 60 -13.66 -7.60 4.68
C VAL A 60 -14.11 -7.26 6.09
N THR A 61 -14.53 -8.28 6.83
CA THR A 61 -14.85 -8.20 8.27
C THR A 61 -13.79 -8.97 9.07
N GLY A 62 -13.24 -8.32 10.09
CA GLY A 62 -12.26 -8.91 10.98
C GLY A 62 -12.56 -8.59 12.44
N LEU A 63 -11.81 -9.20 13.33
CA LEU A 63 -11.86 -8.97 14.77
C LEU A 63 -10.49 -8.46 15.24
N VAL A 64 -10.50 -7.51 16.16
CA VAL A 64 -9.30 -6.98 16.80
C VAL A 64 -9.53 -6.86 18.31
N ASP A 65 -8.50 -7.19 19.09
CA ASP A 65 -8.47 -6.85 20.50
C ASP A 65 -8.22 -5.34 20.65
N PRO A 66 -9.14 -4.56 21.23
CA PRO A 66 -8.96 -3.10 21.37
C PRO A 66 -7.67 -2.69 22.11
N LYS A 67 -7.13 -3.58 22.96
CA LYS A 67 -5.87 -3.35 23.67
C LYS A 67 -4.61 -3.61 22.85
N LYS A 68 -4.77 -4.26 21.68
CA LYS A 68 -3.68 -4.64 20.77
C LYS A 68 -3.79 -3.95 19.40
N MET A 69 -4.69 -2.99 19.31
CA MET A 69 -4.92 -2.22 18.10
C MET A 69 -3.84 -1.14 17.95
N TYR A 70 -3.22 -1.09 16.79
CA TYR A 70 -2.35 0.04 16.44
C TYR A 70 -3.18 1.20 15.90
N THR A 71 -2.87 2.42 16.35
CA THR A 71 -3.38 3.65 15.74
C THR A 71 -2.32 4.22 14.80
N ASN A 72 -2.73 5.09 13.89
CA ASN A 72 -1.82 5.68 12.91
C ASN A 72 -1.12 6.96 13.39
N ASP A 73 -1.49 7.53 14.54
CA ASP A 73 -1.06 8.85 15.05
C ASP A 73 -0.39 8.82 16.43
N SER A 74 0.02 7.64 16.91
CA SER A 74 0.58 7.45 18.26
C SER A 74 2.10 7.26 18.29
N GLY A 75 2.80 7.63 17.21
CA GLY A 75 4.27 7.65 17.15
C GLY A 75 4.90 8.52 18.23
N LYS A 76 6.12 8.21 18.60
CA LYS A 76 6.86 8.92 19.67
C LYS A 76 8.17 9.51 19.15
N PRO A 77 8.65 10.61 19.77
CA PRO A 77 9.97 11.12 19.47
C PRO A 77 11.06 10.06 19.69
N GLY A 78 11.97 9.92 18.72
CA GLY A 78 13.05 8.95 18.78
C GLY A 78 12.74 7.59 18.13
N ASP A 79 11.49 7.32 17.79
CA ASP A 79 11.11 6.12 17.06
C ASP A 79 11.85 6.01 15.72
N LYS A 80 12.00 4.80 15.23
CA LYS A 80 12.46 4.47 13.89
C LYS A 80 11.28 4.10 13.02
N LEU A 81 11.33 4.52 11.75
CA LEU A 81 10.30 4.19 10.77
C LEU A 81 10.74 2.98 9.96
N ILE A 82 9.87 1.99 9.85
CA ILE A 82 10.08 0.77 9.07
C ILE A 82 9.02 0.69 7.98
N LEU A 83 9.45 0.55 6.72
CA LEU A 83 8.59 0.33 5.57
C LEU A 83 8.76 -1.11 5.08
N THR A 84 7.66 -1.87 5.00
CA THR A 84 7.72 -3.32 4.77
C THR A 84 7.61 -3.76 3.31
N LYS A 85 7.32 -2.84 2.39
CA LYS A 85 7.35 -3.09 0.93
C LYS A 85 7.94 -1.90 0.20
N ALA A 86 8.56 -2.17 -0.96
CA ALA A 86 9.08 -1.15 -1.85
C ALA A 86 7.95 -0.28 -2.46
N LEU A 87 8.29 0.98 -2.76
CA LEU A 87 7.40 1.97 -3.39
C LEU A 87 7.51 1.93 -4.92
N GLY A 88 6.52 2.50 -5.62
CA GLY A 88 6.57 2.71 -7.07
C GLY A 88 5.51 1.95 -7.86
N VAL A 89 4.54 1.29 -7.21
CA VAL A 89 3.49 0.51 -7.89
C VAL A 89 2.67 1.39 -8.83
N GLY A 90 2.30 2.61 -8.45
CA GLY A 90 1.50 3.51 -9.27
C GLY A 90 2.24 3.95 -10.54
N LEU A 91 3.51 4.30 -10.43
CA LEU A 91 4.39 4.67 -11.55
C LEU A 91 4.53 3.51 -12.54
N ILE A 92 4.86 2.30 -12.06
CA ILE A 92 5.02 1.10 -12.90
C ILE A 92 3.69 0.76 -13.60
N CYS A 93 2.56 0.78 -12.88
CA CYS A 93 1.26 0.53 -13.49
C CYS A 93 0.89 1.59 -14.54
N THR A 94 1.30 2.84 -14.35
CA THR A 94 1.10 3.91 -15.33
C THR A 94 1.96 3.68 -16.58
N ALA A 95 3.24 3.37 -16.39
CA ALA A 95 4.14 2.99 -17.49
C ALA A 95 3.62 1.78 -18.26
N ASN A 96 3.12 0.75 -17.58
CA ASN A 96 2.56 -0.43 -18.22
C ASN A 96 1.31 -0.12 -19.04
N ARG A 97 0.48 0.83 -18.63
CA ARG A 97 -0.73 1.23 -19.36
C ARG A 97 -0.43 1.82 -20.72
N VAL A 98 0.72 2.45 -20.87
CA VAL A 98 1.17 3.07 -22.14
C VAL A 98 2.20 2.21 -22.88
N GLY A 99 2.50 1.01 -22.38
CA GLY A 99 3.41 0.06 -23.02
C GLY A 99 4.90 0.30 -22.78
N GLU A 100 5.25 1.13 -21.79
CA GLU A 100 6.63 1.54 -21.49
C GLU A 100 7.26 0.80 -20.29
N ALA A 101 6.47 0.00 -19.54
CA ALA A 101 7.04 -0.82 -18.46
C ALA A 101 7.67 -2.10 -19.01
N ALA A 102 8.84 -2.46 -18.49
CA ALA A 102 9.41 -3.77 -18.74
C ALA A 102 8.52 -4.88 -18.11
N PRO A 103 8.36 -6.05 -18.76
CA PRO A 103 7.54 -7.14 -18.23
C PRO A 103 7.95 -7.57 -16.80
N GLU A 104 9.25 -7.58 -16.51
CA GLU A 104 9.81 -7.91 -15.19
C GLU A 104 9.44 -6.88 -14.11
N ASP A 105 9.41 -5.59 -14.45
CA ASP A 105 9.02 -4.53 -13.52
C ASP A 105 7.53 -4.66 -13.15
N MET A 106 6.67 -4.91 -14.15
CA MET A 106 5.26 -5.16 -13.91
C MET A 106 5.03 -6.44 -13.10
N ALA A 107 5.79 -7.50 -13.37
CA ALA A 107 5.72 -8.74 -12.59
C ALA A 107 6.13 -8.49 -11.12
N GLY A 108 7.16 -7.68 -10.87
CA GLY A 108 7.58 -7.24 -9.54
C GLY A 108 6.48 -6.44 -8.82
N ALA A 109 5.84 -5.50 -9.51
CA ALA A 109 4.72 -4.74 -8.97
C ALA A 109 3.53 -5.65 -8.61
N ILE A 110 3.16 -6.60 -9.47
CA ILE A 110 2.10 -7.59 -9.19
C ILE A 110 2.46 -8.44 -7.97
N ALA A 111 3.70 -8.93 -7.88
CA ALA A 111 4.16 -9.71 -6.73
C ALA A 111 4.03 -8.91 -5.43
N SER A 112 4.44 -7.63 -5.43
CA SER A 112 4.28 -6.72 -4.29
C SER A 112 2.80 -6.53 -3.92
N MET A 113 1.94 -6.20 -4.90
CA MET A 113 0.51 -6.00 -4.66
C MET A 113 -0.20 -7.25 -4.12
N THR A 114 0.20 -8.43 -4.59
CA THR A 114 -0.44 -9.70 -4.19
C THR A 114 0.13 -10.31 -2.92
N THR A 115 1.24 -9.81 -2.41
CA THR A 115 1.80 -10.23 -1.10
C THR A 115 0.98 -9.60 0.02
N LEU A 116 0.44 -10.43 0.92
CA LEU A 116 -0.31 -9.95 2.08
C LEU A 116 0.63 -9.32 3.12
N ASN A 117 0.14 -8.29 3.80
CA ASN A 117 0.84 -7.68 4.94
C ASN A 117 0.75 -8.50 6.23
N LYS A 118 0.13 -9.69 6.18
CA LYS A 118 -0.11 -10.57 7.33
C LYS A 118 1.17 -10.90 8.09
N ASN A 119 2.20 -11.38 7.38
CA ASN A 119 3.46 -11.79 8.01
C ASN A 119 4.17 -10.59 8.67
N ALA A 120 4.20 -9.43 8.01
CA ALA A 120 4.76 -8.21 8.59
C ALA A 120 4.00 -7.78 9.86
N ALA A 121 2.66 -7.85 9.83
CA ALA A 121 1.82 -7.55 10.98
C ALA A 121 2.00 -8.56 12.13
N GLU A 122 2.21 -9.85 11.84
CA GLU A 122 2.48 -10.88 12.85
C GLU A 122 3.86 -10.71 13.49
N ILE A 123 4.88 -10.37 12.68
CA ILE A 123 6.23 -10.12 13.17
C ILE A 123 6.27 -8.86 14.04
N SER A 124 5.59 -7.78 13.61
CA SER A 124 5.58 -6.50 14.34
C SER A 124 5.04 -6.62 15.78
N ARG A 125 4.20 -7.62 16.05
CA ARG A 125 3.68 -7.90 17.42
C ARG A 125 4.74 -8.32 18.42
N LYS A 126 5.94 -8.69 17.98
CA LYS A 126 7.06 -9.07 18.84
C LYS A 126 7.86 -7.86 19.33
N TYR A 127 7.59 -6.69 18.81
CA TYR A 127 8.32 -5.46 19.03
C TYR A 127 7.41 -4.35 19.57
N THR A 128 7.99 -3.32 20.12
CA THR A 128 7.26 -2.15 20.62
C THR A 128 6.95 -1.21 19.46
N VAL A 129 5.79 -1.39 18.84
CA VAL A 129 5.28 -0.54 17.77
C VAL A 129 4.32 0.48 18.37
N HIS A 130 4.63 1.77 18.21
CA HIS A 130 3.82 2.86 18.76
C HIS A 130 2.71 3.29 17.79
N ALA A 131 3.00 3.35 16.49
CA ALA A 131 2.01 3.67 15.46
C ALA A 131 2.22 2.80 14.23
N ALA A 132 1.15 2.55 13.49
CA ALA A 132 1.20 1.79 12.26
C ALA A 132 0.10 2.21 11.29
N THR A 133 0.41 2.23 9.99
CA THR A 133 -0.54 2.42 8.90
C THR A 133 -0.14 1.55 7.70
N ASP A 134 -1.06 1.29 6.79
CA ASP A 134 -0.75 0.77 5.47
C ASP A 134 -0.49 1.93 4.50
N VAL A 135 0.46 1.75 3.61
CA VAL A 135 0.80 2.76 2.59
C VAL A 135 0.00 2.47 1.33
N THR A 136 -0.96 3.35 1.02
CA THR A 136 -1.90 3.17 -0.08
C THR A 136 -2.03 4.43 -0.95
N GLY A 137 -3.22 4.82 -1.33
CA GLY A 137 -3.48 5.87 -2.31
C GLY A 137 -2.97 7.26 -1.97
N PHE A 138 -2.77 7.57 -0.70
CA PHE A 138 -2.21 8.87 -0.27
C PHE A 138 -0.68 8.91 -0.25
N SER A 139 -0.02 7.90 -0.80
CA SER A 139 1.44 7.78 -0.90
C SER A 139 2.16 7.54 0.43
N PHE A 140 3.47 7.28 0.34
CA PHE A 140 4.31 7.19 1.53
C PHE A 140 4.31 8.49 2.34
N LEU A 141 4.54 9.62 1.70
CA LEU A 141 4.61 10.91 2.40
C LEU A 141 3.26 11.37 2.96
N GLY A 142 2.14 11.07 2.30
CA GLY A 142 0.82 11.38 2.80
C GLY A 142 0.48 10.61 4.08
N HIS A 143 0.70 9.30 4.08
CA HIS A 143 0.48 8.47 5.28
C HIS A 143 1.48 8.78 6.39
N LEU A 144 2.73 9.13 6.04
CA LEU A 144 3.71 9.59 7.01
C LEU A 144 3.31 10.92 7.65
N HIS A 145 2.82 11.88 6.86
CA HIS A 145 2.29 13.14 7.37
C HIS A 145 1.12 12.93 8.33
N GLU A 146 0.20 12.02 8.01
CA GLU A 146 -0.89 11.62 8.89
C GLU A 146 -0.34 11.00 10.20
N MET A 147 0.67 10.12 10.11
CA MET A 147 1.31 9.50 11.27
C MET A 147 1.99 10.52 12.19
N MET A 148 2.54 11.60 11.63
CA MET A 148 3.13 12.68 12.43
C MET A 148 2.08 13.52 13.17
N GLY A 149 0.82 13.50 12.74
CA GLY A 149 -0.34 14.05 13.44
C GLY A 149 -0.26 15.54 13.77
N GLY A 150 0.58 16.32 13.06
CA GLY A 150 0.85 17.73 13.34
C GLY A 150 1.61 17.98 14.65
N LYS A 151 2.13 16.96 15.31
CA LYS A 151 2.84 17.02 16.60
C LYS A 151 4.30 16.63 16.51
N LEU A 152 4.63 15.82 15.50
CA LEU A 152 5.96 15.28 15.27
C LEU A 152 6.49 15.74 13.92
N SER A 153 7.82 15.71 13.78
CA SER A 153 8.53 15.80 12.51
C SER A 153 9.43 14.58 12.36
N CYS A 154 9.76 14.22 11.13
CA CYS A 154 10.68 13.13 10.86
C CYS A 154 11.71 13.51 9.78
N ILE A 155 12.82 12.82 9.78
CA ILE A 155 13.87 12.92 8.75
C ILE A 155 13.94 11.55 8.06
N ILE A 156 13.80 11.55 6.74
CA ILE A 156 13.89 10.35 5.92
C ILE A 156 15.15 10.43 5.04
N ASP A 157 16.02 9.46 5.14
CA ASP A 157 17.08 9.26 4.15
C ASP A 157 16.46 8.55 2.94
N ALA A 158 16.27 9.29 1.86
CA ALA A 158 15.63 8.77 0.64
C ALA A 158 16.37 7.56 0.05
N ARG A 159 17.69 7.43 0.28
CA ARG A 159 18.50 6.30 -0.18
C ARG A 159 18.18 4.99 0.54
N MET A 160 17.56 5.07 1.73
CA MET A 160 17.16 3.92 2.52
C MET A 160 15.72 3.47 2.22
N VAL A 161 14.97 4.24 1.45
CA VAL A 161 13.60 3.87 1.06
C VAL A 161 13.66 2.82 -0.06
N PRO A 162 13.08 1.63 0.13
CA PRO A 162 13.08 0.62 -0.91
C PRO A 162 12.17 1.03 -2.07
N VAL A 163 12.68 0.89 -3.29
CA VAL A 163 11.99 1.25 -4.53
C VAL A 163 11.92 0.03 -5.46
N LEU A 164 10.78 -0.19 -6.09
CA LEU A 164 10.62 -1.23 -7.11
C LEU A 164 11.45 -0.90 -8.35
N PRO A 165 12.13 -1.89 -8.96
CA PRO A 165 12.78 -1.69 -10.25
C PRO A 165 11.84 -1.06 -11.27
N GLY A 166 12.35 -0.14 -12.09
CA GLY A 166 11.58 0.58 -13.11
C GLY A 166 10.79 1.80 -12.59
N ALA A 167 10.54 1.96 -11.28
CA ALA A 167 9.74 3.07 -10.78
C ALA A 167 10.41 4.44 -10.97
N GLU A 168 11.70 4.57 -10.62
CA GLU A 168 12.44 5.83 -10.84
C GLU A 168 12.56 6.13 -12.35
N LYS A 169 12.80 5.12 -13.18
CA LYS A 169 12.81 5.30 -14.64
C LYS A 169 11.47 5.81 -15.15
N ALA A 170 10.35 5.24 -14.71
CA ALA A 170 9.01 5.74 -15.09
C ALA A 170 8.80 7.20 -14.65
N ALA A 171 9.32 7.59 -13.49
CA ALA A 171 9.29 8.96 -13.03
C ALA A 171 10.17 9.89 -13.90
N ASP A 172 11.37 9.48 -14.27
CA ASP A 172 12.27 10.22 -15.19
C ASP A 172 11.65 10.39 -16.59
N ASP A 173 10.88 9.39 -17.03
CA ASP A 173 10.13 9.41 -18.29
C ASP A 173 8.80 10.19 -18.18
N PHE A 174 8.56 10.90 -17.08
CA PHE A 174 7.35 11.70 -16.80
C PHE A 174 6.03 10.90 -16.79
N LEU A 175 6.07 9.63 -16.47
CA LEU A 175 4.90 8.75 -16.43
C LEU A 175 4.23 8.79 -15.04
N TYR A 176 3.82 9.98 -14.62
CA TYR A 176 3.22 10.20 -13.31
C TYR A 176 1.76 9.77 -13.24
N THR A 177 1.33 9.46 -12.03
CA THR A 177 -0.10 9.27 -11.75
C THR A 177 -0.77 10.61 -11.43
N ALA A 178 -2.02 10.78 -11.86
CA ALA A 178 -2.80 11.95 -11.44
C ALA A 178 -3.01 11.99 -9.91
N ALA A 179 -3.00 10.83 -9.25
CA ALA A 179 -3.08 10.74 -7.80
C ALA A 179 -1.78 11.20 -7.13
N GLY A 180 -0.61 10.85 -7.69
CA GLY A 180 0.69 11.32 -7.20
C GLY A 180 0.78 12.84 -7.23
N GLN A 181 0.31 13.48 -8.30
CA GLN A 181 0.28 14.95 -8.38
C GLN A 181 -0.67 15.57 -7.34
N ARG A 182 -1.82 14.95 -7.07
CA ARG A 182 -2.70 15.39 -5.97
C ARG A 182 -2.05 15.22 -4.60
N ASN A 183 -1.35 14.11 -4.39
CA ASN A 183 -0.61 13.86 -3.15
C ASN A 183 0.50 14.90 -2.94
N ARG A 184 1.28 15.22 -4.00
CA ARG A 184 2.30 16.27 -3.97
C ARG A 184 1.68 17.63 -3.63
N ASN A 185 0.58 18.00 -4.23
CA ASN A 185 -0.11 19.26 -3.95
C ASN A 185 -0.64 19.33 -2.51
N HIS A 186 -1.11 18.23 -1.96
CA HIS A 186 -1.68 18.17 -0.60
C HIS A 186 -0.61 18.13 0.48
N THR A 187 0.38 17.25 0.35
CA THR A 187 1.38 16.98 1.39
C THR A 187 2.67 17.76 1.19
N GLY A 188 2.99 18.14 -0.06
CA GLY A 188 4.22 18.86 -0.40
C GLY A 188 4.51 20.10 0.43
N PRO A 189 3.52 20.93 0.81
CA PRO A 189 3.75 22.10 1.68
C PRO A 189 4.34 21.75 3.07
N TYR A 190 4.29 20.50 3.48
CA TYR A 190 4.82 20.01 4.76
C TYR A 190 6.14 19.23 4.61
N VAL A 191 6.69 19.16 3.39
CA VAL A 191 7.90 18.38 3.07
C VAL A 191 8.98 19.30 2.53
N THR A 192 10.20 19.15 3.04
CA THR A 192 11.39 19.79 2.47
C THR A 192 12.32 18.70 1.93
N PHE A 193 12.71 18.83 0.68
CA PHE A 193 13.69 17.93 0.05
C PHE A 193 15.08 18.58 0.05
N GLU A 194 16.09 17.82 0.47
CA GLU A 194 17.48 18.23 0.46
C GLU A 194 18.32 17.21 -0.32
N ASN A 195 18.78 17.60 -1.50
CA ASN A 195 19.60 16.77 -2.40
C ASN A 195 18.92 15.44 -2.79
N VAL A 196 17.60 15.42 -2.94
CA VAL A 196 16.83 14.26 -3.41
C VAL A 196 16.60 14.41 -4.92
N PRO A 197 16.91 13.40 -5.75
CA PRO A 197 16.58 13.42 -7.17
C PRO A 197 15.08 13.55 -7.40
N PHE A 198 14.67 14.30 -8.42
CA PHE A 198 13.25 14.54 -8.71
C PHE A 198 12.46 13.24 -8.93
N ALA A 199 13.05 12.24 -9.62
CA ALA A 199 12.41 10.95 -9.79
C ALA A 199 12.08 10.28 -8.43
N MET A 200 13.01 10.35 -7.47
CA MET A 200 12.78 9.83 -6.13
C MET A 200 11.71 10.62 -5.36
N GLU A 201 11.64 11.96 -5.55
CA GLU A 201 10.55 12.74 -4.99
C GLU A 201 9.18 12.25 -5.50
N GLU A 202 9.07 11.96 -6.81
CA GLU A 202 7.84 11.42 -7.41
C GLU A 202 7.49 10.04 -6.87
N VAL A 203 8.48 9.17 -6.65
CA VAL A 203 8.29 7.85 -6.00
C VAL A 203 7.70 8.03 -4.59
N LEU A 204 8.17 9.00 -3.82
CA LEU A 204 7.69 9.25 -2.46
C LEU A 204 6.25 9.77 -2.41
N PHE A 205 5.77 10.43 -3.48
CA PHE A 205 4.38 10.85 -3.65
C PHE A 205 3.52 9.87 -4.44
N ASP A 206 4.11 8.77 -4.95
CA ASP A 206 3.38 7.79 -5.77
C ASP A 206 2.33 7.03 -4.96
N PRO A 207 1.07 6.95 -5.44
CA PRO A 207 0.05 6.14 -4.79
C PRO A 207 0.39 4.66 -4.86
N GLN A 208 0.24 3.95 -3.75
CA GLN A 208 0.48 2.51 -3.71
C GLN A 208 -0.84 1.74 -3.77
N THR A 209 -0.87 0.67 -4.54
CA THR A 209 -1.93 -0.34 -4.49
C THR A 209 -1.45 -1.50 -3.63
N SER A 210 -2.16 -1.79 -2.55
CA SER A 210 -1.78 -2.84 -1.60
C SER A 210 -0.31 -2.71 -1.14
N GLY A 211 0.12 -1.51 -0.80
CA GLY A 211 1.47 -1.24 -0.33
C GLY A 211 1.78 -1.88 1.01
N GLY A 212 2.97 -1.63 1.51
CA GLY A 212 3.46 -2.18 2.77
C GLY A 212 2.88 -1.48 4.00
N LEU A 213 3.30 -1.95 5.15
CA LEU A 213 3.07 -1.26 6.41
C LEU A 213 4.16 -0.21 6.62
N LEU A 214 3.76 0.93 7.16
CA LEU A 214 4.64 1.93 7.74
C LEU A 214 4.48 1.85 9.25
N LEU A 215 5.56 1.52 9.94
CA LEU A 215 5.58 1.29 11.38
C LEU A 215 6.47 2.31 12.06
N SER A 216 6.01 2.90 13.17
CA SER A 216 6.81 3.70 14.09
C SER A 216 7.20 2.80 15.27
N VAL A 217 8.48 2.42 15.32
CA VAL A 217 9.00 1.39 16.22
C VAL A 217 9.97 2.01 17.21
N GLN A 218 9.89 1.60 18.47
CA GLN A 218 10.85 2.00 19.50
C GLN A 218 12.28 1.72 19.03
N LYS A 219 13.20 2.67 19.25
CA LYS A 219 14.55 2.64 18.69
C LYS A 219 15.30 1.32 19.01
N GLU A 220 15.19 0.85 20.23
CA GLU A 220 15.89 -0.35 20.71
C GLU A 220 15.41 -1.64 20.02
N ASP A 221 14.18 -1.64 19.54
CA ASP A 221 13.53 -2.78 18.87
C ASP A 221 13.72 -2.75 17.33
N ALA A 222 14.21 -1.63 16.79
CA ALA A 222 14.31 -1.45 15.33
C ALA A 222 15.53 -2.12 14.70
N GLU A 223 16.47 -2.61 15.49
CA GLU A 223 17.71 -3.27 15.06
C GLU A 223 17.62 -4.81 15.16
N GLY A 224 16.46 -5.35 15.56
CA GLY A 224 16.19 -6.76 15.85
C GLY A 224 15.59 -7.59 14.69
#